data_7a7ac46b365708b9b2bf1e8e7ba5a181
#
_entry.id   7a7ac46b365708b9b2bf1e8e7ba5a181
#
_cell.length_a   1.000
_cell.length_b   1.000
_cell.length_c   1.000
_cell.angle_alpha   90.00
_cell.angle_beta   90.00
_cell.angle_gamma   90.00
#
_symmetry.space_group_name_H-M   'P 1'
#
loop_
_entity.id
_entity.type
_entity.pdbx_description
1 polymer ?
#
loop_
_entity_poly.entity_id
_entity_poly.type
_entity_poly.pdbx_seq_one_letter_code
_entity_poly.pdbx_strand_id
1 'polypeptide(L)'
;MQIDLTGKKALVTGASRGLGRAIALSLARAGADVVITYEKSVDKAQAVADEIKALGRHGEAVQADSASAQAIQEAVTHAARSLGGLDILVNNAGIARGGPLESMTLADIDALINVNIRGVVIAIQEALVHMSDGGRIINIGSCLANRVAMPGIAVYAMTKSALNALTRGLARDLGPRGITVNLVHPGPTNSDMNPEDGEQADAQRQLIALGHYGQPEDIAAAVTFLASPAAGQISGTGLDVDGGLNA
;
A
#
# COMPACT_ATOMS: atom_id res chain seq x y z
N MET A 1 -12.29 14.11 14.58
CA MET A 1 -11.27 13.43 15.41
C MET A 1 -9.93 13.69 14.76
N GLN A 2 -8.98 14.28 15.48
CA GLN A 2 -7.62 14.47 14.96
C GLN A 2 -6.84 13.18 15.20
N ILE A 3 -6.27 12.61 14.15
CA ILE A 3 -5.42 11.42 14.25
C ILE A 3 -4.03 11.90 14.65
N ASP A 4 -3.48 11.30 15.71
CA ASP A 4 -2.12 11.57 16.19
C ASP A 4 -1.28 10.28 16.11
N LEU A 5 -0.20 10.35 15.32
CA LEU A 5 0.80 9.31 15.14
C LEU A 5 2.19 9.76 15.62
N THR A 6 2.24 10.77 16.50
CA THR A 6 3.50 11.28 17.05
C THR A 6 4.32 10.14 17.67
N GLY A 7 5.58 10.04 17.28
CA GLY A 7 6.51 9.00 17.73
C GLY A 7 6.32 7.64 17.07
N LYS A 8 5.37 7.48 16.14
CA LYS A 8 5.21 6.27 15.34
C LYS A 8 6.20 6.23 14.18
N LYS A 9 6.67 5.04 13.86
CA LYS A 9 7.71 4.72 12.90
C LYS A 9 7.10 3.93 11.75
N ALA A 10 7.05 4.51 10.56
CA ALA A 10 6.35 3.96 9.41
C ALA A 10 7.28 3.64 8.25
N LEU A 11 7.04 2.52 7.60
CA LEU A 11 7.61 2.17 6.31
C LEU A 11 6.48 2.08 5.26
N VAL A 12 6.64 2.81 4.14
CA VAL A 12 5.70 2.76 3.01
C VAL A 12 6.45 2.30 1.76
N THR A 13 6.07 1.16 1.21
CA THR A 13 6.73 0.63 0.02
C THR A 13 6.20 1.27 -1.27
N GLY A 14 7.08 1.53 -2.26
CA GLY A 14 6.70 2.07 -3.56
C GLY A 14 6.11 3.48 -3.48
N ALA A 15 6.69 4.37 -2.66
CA ALA A 15 6.06 5.64 -2.31
C ALA A 15 6.71 6.88 -2.96
N SER A 16 7.42 6.73 -4.07
CA SER A 16 7.98 7.89 -4.79
C SER A 16 6.93 8.74 -5.51
N ARG A 17 5.69 8.26 -5.68
CA ARG A 17 4.59 8.94 -6.39
C ARG A 17 3.22 8.33 -6.05
N GLY A 18 2.15 8.92 -6.60
CA GLY A 18 0.78 8.39 -6.55
C GLY A 18 0.28 8.14 -5.13
N LEU A 19 -0.42 7.02 -4.93
CA LEU A 19 -1.00 6.63 -3.66
C LEU A 19 0.05 6.55 -2.55
N GLY A 20 1.20 5.92 -2.84
CA GLY A 20 2.27 5.75 -1.85
C GLY A 20 2.81 7.08 -1.32
N ARG A 21 3.03 8.07 -2.20
CA ARG A 21 3.43 9.42 -1.80
C ARG A 21 2.37 10.06 -0.90
N ALA A 22 1.10 10.03 -1.32
CA ALA A 22 0.01 10.62 -0.53
C ALA A 22 -0.10 9.95 0.86
N ILE A 23 0.03 8.63 0.94
CA ILE A 23 0.05 7.85 2.19
C ILE A 23 1.22 8.29 3.07
N ALA A 24 2.45 8.33 2.54
CA ALA A 24 3.64 8.71 3.30
C ALA A 24 3.51 10.12 3.89
N LEU A 25 3.04 11.08 3.09
CA LEU A 25 2.82 12.45 3.54
C LEU A 25 1.68 12.57 4.55
N SER A 26 0.60 11.79 4.40
CA SER A 26 -0.51 11.78 5.36
C SER A 26 -0.08 11.24 6.72
N LEU A 27 0.70 10.15 6.75
CA LEU A 27 1.27 9.61 7.99
C LEU A 27 2.22 10.61 8.65
N ALA A 28 3.06 11.30 7.86
CA ALA A 28 3.97 12.32 8.37
C ALA A 28 3.23 13.54 8.93
N ARG A 29 2.17 14.01 8.26
CA ARG A 29 1.29 15.10 8.78
C ARG A 29 0.59 14.70 10.07
N ALA A 30 0.29 13.42 10.25
CA ALA A 30 -0.26 12.88 11.50
C ALA A 30 0.81 12.70 12.60
N GLY A 31 2.09 12.96 12.32
CA GLY A 31 3.18 12.95 13.31
C GLY A 31 4.13 11.75 13.24
N ALA A 32 3.95 10.82 12.29
CA ALA A 32 4.85 9.69 12.14
C ALA A 32 6.18 10.07 11.49
N ASP A 33 7.25 9.41 11.89
CA ASP A 33 8.51 9.34 11.16
C ASP A 33 8.38 8.30 10.04
N VAL A 34 8.81 8.62 8.82
CA VAL A 34 8.49 7.80 7.65
C VAL A 34 9.72 7.52 6.79
N VAL A 35 9.98 6.25 6.56
CA VAL A 35 10.88 5.78 5.48
C VAL A 35 10.01 5.30 4.32
N ILE A 36 10.41 5.63 3.10
CA ILE A 36 9.76 5.16 1.88
C ILE A 36 10.70 4.28 1.06
N THR A 37 10.15 3.35 0.27
CA THR A 37 10.95 2.69 -0.77
C THR A 37 10.55 3.15 -2.16
N TYR A 38 11.50 3.00 -3.11
CA TYR A 38 11.30 3.26 -4.52
C TYR A 38 12.15 2.30 -5.37
N GLU A 39 11.78 2.06 -6.62
CA GLU A 39 12.56 1.20 -7.54
C GLU A 39 13.53 2.02 -8.39
N LYS A 40 13.03 2.99 -9.17
CA LYS A 40 13.80 3.71 -10.22
C LYS A 40 13.81 5.22 -10.06
N SER A 41 12.77 5.82 -9.51
CA SER A 41 12.57 7.27 -9.52
C SER A 41 13.22 7.94 -8.31
N VAL A 42 14.55 8.01 -8.29
CA VAL A 42 15.34 8.57 -7.17
C VAL A 42 14.94 10.02 -6.87
N ASP A 43 14.84 10.88 -7.87
CA ASP A 43 14.53 12.31 -7.67
C ASP A 43 13.13 12.51 -7.06
N LYS A 44 12.13 11.75 -7.55
CA LYS A 44 10.77 11.79 -6.99
C LYS A 44 10.75 11.28 -5.55
N ALA A 45 11.49 10.20 -5.25
CA ALA A 45 11.56 9.64 -3.92
C ALA A 45 12.25 10.59 -2.93
N GLN A 46 13.35 11.23 -3.36
CA GLN A 46 14.05 12.23 -2.56
C GLN A 46 13.15 13.44 -2.27
N ALA A 47 12.40 13.92 -3.26
CA ALA A 47 11.43 15.00 -3.07
C ALA A 47 10.39 14.65 -1.99
N VAL A 48 9.87 13.42 -1.97
CA VAL A 48 8.94 12.96 -0.92
C VAL A 48 9.62 12.94 0.46
N ALA A 49 10.84 12.44 0.54
CA ALA A 49 11.59 12.43 1.80
C ALA A 49 11.83 13.85 2.32
N ASP A 50 12.13 14.80 1.44
CA ASP A 50 12.35 16.19 1.81
C ASP A 50 11.04 16.89 2.22
N GLU A 51 9.91 16.57 1.58
CA GLU A 51 8.60 17.05 2.03
C GLU A 51 8.26 16.53 3.44
N ILE A 52 8.58 15.25 3.75
CA ILE A 52 8.41 14.69 5.10
C ILE A 52 9.28 15.44 6.12
N LYS A 53 10.54 15.73 5.77
CA LYS A 53 11.43 16.53 6.63
C LYS A 53 10.91 17.96 6.86
N ALA A 54 10.33 18.57 5.83
CA ALA A 54 9.71 19.89 5.94
C ALA A 54 8.52 19.93 6.91
N LEU A 55 7.86 18.77 7.15
CA LEU A 55 6.85 18.61 8.19
C LEU A 55 7.43 18.40 9.61
N GLY A 56 8.75 18.46 9.76
CA GLY A 56 9.44 18.25 11.03
C GLY A 56 9.54 16.78 11.45
N ARG A 57 9.42 15.85 10.51
CA ARG A 57 9.52 14.41 10.75
C ARG A 57 10.78 13.82 10.12
N HIS A 58 11.21 12.65 10.61
CA HIS A 58 12.23 11.89 9.89
C HIS A 58 11.66 11.43 8.54
N GLY A 59 12.36 11.78 7.45
CA GLY A 59 12.00 11.39 6.08
C GLY A 59 13.21 10.82 5.36
N GLU A 60 13.11 9.61 4.84
CA GLU A 60 14.20 8.93 4.13
C GLU A 60 13.66 8.10 2.96
N ALA A 61 14.42 8.05 1.86
CA ALA A 61 14.08 7.25 0.68
C ALA A 61 15.13 6.15 0.46
N VAL A 62 14.70 4.90 0.38
CA VAL A 62 15.54 3.71 0.21
C VAL A 62 15.21 3.04 -1.11
N GLN A 63 16.22 2.76 -1.93
CA GLN A 63 16.00 2.03 -3.17
C GLN A 63 15.77 0.54 -2.90
N ALA A 64 14.66 -0.01 -3.41
CA ALA A 64 14.38 -1.44 -3.34
C ALA A 64 13.49 -1.87 -4.50
N ASP A 65 13.92 -2.89 -5.22
CA ASP A 65 13.08 -3.61 -6.18
C ASP A 65 12.14 -4.55 -5.40
N SER A 66 10.83 -4.29 -5.49
CA SER A 66 9.81 -5.10 -4.80
C SER A 66 9.65 -6.52 -5.37
N ALA A 67 10.31 -6.87 -6.46
CA ALA A 67 10.42 -8.24 -6.96
C ALA A 67 11.61 -9.00 -6.36
N SER A 68 12.59 -8.30 -5.77
CA SER A 68 13.80 -8.88 -5.17
C SER A 68 13.63 -9.12 -3.68
N ALA A 69 13.66 -10.38 -3.25
CA ALA A 69 13.60 -10.74 -1.84
C ALA A 69 14.67 -10.04 -1.01
N GLN A 70 15.92 -10.09 -1.50
CA GLN A 70 17.05 -9.49 -0.83
C GLN A 70 16.90 -7.98 -0.69
N ALA A 71 16.51 -7.27 -1.76
CA ALA A 71 16.34 -5.82 -1.71
C ALA A 71 15.23 -5.40 -0.74
N ILE A 72 14.13 -6.17 -0.65
CA ILE A 72 13.06 -5.92 0.31
C ILE A 72 13.57 -6.10 1.75
N GLN A 73 14.24 -7.20 2.05
CA GLN A 73 14.77 -7.49 3.40
C GLN A 73 15.76 -6.41 3.84
N GLU A 74 16.70 -6.06 2.96
CA GLU A 74 17.68 -5.00 3.23
C GLU A 74 17.00 -3.65 3.49
N ALA A 75 15.98 -3.28 2.69
CA ALA A 75 15.25 -2.03 2.85
C ALA A 75 14.43 -1.98 4.14
N VAL A 76 13.76 -3.07 4.52
CA VAL A 76 12.98 -3.15 5.77
C VAL A 76 13.91 -3.08 6.99
N THR A 77 14.99 -3.86 6.97
CA THR A 77 16.02 -3.83 8.03
C THR A 77 16.65 -2.43 8.16
N HIS A 78 16.97 -1.79 7.02
CA HIS A 78 17.51 -0.43 6.99
C HIS A 78 16.52 0.57 7.61
N ALA A 79 15.25 0.55 7.18
CA ALA A 79 14.19 1.41 7.69
C ALA A 79 14.02 1.24 9.21
N ALA A 80 13.96 0.01 9.68
CA ALA A 80 13.85 -0.28 11.12
C ALA A 80 15.05 0.24 11.92
N ARG A 81 16.26 0.15 11.36
CA ARG A 81 17.48 0.68 12.00
C ARG A 81 17.47 2.20 12.01
N SER A 82 17.15 2.84 10.89
CA SER A 82 17.11 4.30 10.74
C SER A 82 16.09 4.94 11.69
N LEU A 83 14.93 4.30 11.85
CA LEU A 83 13.84 4.77 12.72
C LEU A 83 13.99 4.32 14.18
N GLY A 84 14.86 3.34 14.47
CA GLY A 84 14.99 2.72 15.78
C GLY A 84 13.82 1.79 16.13
N GLY A 85 13.27 1.07 15.18
CA GLY A 85 12.14 0.13 15.24
C GLY A 85 11.10 0.37 14.16
N LEU A 86 10.01 -0.38 14.19
CA LEU A 86 8.91 -0.23 13.23
C LEU A 86 7.57 -0.40 13.94
N ASP A 87 6.64 0.55 13.73
CA ASP A 87 5.26 0.49 14.26
C ASP A 87 4.24 0.26 13.14
N ILE A 88 4.49 0.81 11.94
CA ILE A 88 3.55 0.81 10.83
C ILE A 88 4.25 0.32 9.57
N LEU A 89 3.71 -0.71 8.93
CA LEU A 89 4.11 -1.15 7.59
C LEU A 89 2.95 -0.93 6.63
N VAL A 90 3.18 -0.18 5.55
CA VAL A 90 2.23 -0.05 4.45
C VAL A 90 2.82 -0.70 3.20
N ASN A 91 2.25 -1.84 2.80
CA ASN A 91 2.59 -2.53 1.56
C ASN A 91 1.80 -1.90 0.41
N ASN A 92 2.37 -0.84 -0.17
CA ASN A 92 1.76 -0.12 -1.29
C ASN A 92 2.39 -0.47 -2.65
N ALA A 93 3.66 -0.89 -2.70
CA ALA A 93 4.30 -1.27 -3.95
C ALA A 93 3.45 -2.29 -4.71
N GLY A 94 3.23 -2.02 -5.99
CA GLY A 94 2.43 -2.89 -6.85
C GLY A 94 2.52 -2.47 -8.30
N ILE A 95 2.27 -3.43 -9.18
CA ILE A 95 2.19 -3.24 -10.63
C ILE A 95 0.88 -3.77 -11.16
N ALA A 96 0.41 -3.20 -12.26
CA ALA A 96 -0.71 -3.70 -13.04
C ALA A 96 -0.23 -4.10 -14.44
N ARG A 97 -0.64 -5.27 -14.88
CA ARG A 97 -0.49 -5.76 -16.25
C ARG A 97 -1.77 -6.48 -16.62
N GLY A 98 -2.23 -6.26 -17.83
CA GLY A 98 -3.47 -6.85 -18.33
C GLY A 98 -3.30 -7.36 -19.74
N GLY A 99 -4.28 -8.15 -20.19
CA GLY A 99 -4.38 -8.76 -21.51
C GLY A 99 -5.14 -10.08 -21.41
N PRO A 100 -5.58 -10.63 -22.56
CA PRO A 100 -6.12 -11.99 -22.63
C PRO A 100 -5.10 -12.99 -22.07
N LEU A 101 -5.56 -13.95 -21.26
CA LEU A 101 -4.67 -14.87 -20.56
C LEU A 101 -3.75 -15.64 -21.51
N GLU A 102 -4.26 -16.03 -22.67
CA GLU A 102 -3.53 -16.78 -23.69
C GLU A 102 -2.39 -15.97 -24.35
N SER A 103 -2.40 -14.64 -24.22
CA SER A 103 -1.36 -13.75 -24.74
C SER A 103 -0.42 -13.19 -23.68
N MET A 104 -0.72 -13.41 -22.40
CA MET A 104 0.19 -12.97 -21.32
C MET A 104 1.49 -13.74 -21.33
N THR A 105 2.61 -13.05 -21.26
CA THR A 105 3.92 -13.71 -21.13
C THR A 105 4.13 -14.26 -19.73
N LEU A 106 4.92 -15.33 -19.60
CA LEU A 106 5.33 -15.83 -18.28
C LEU A 106 6.03 -14.74 -17.46
N ALA A 107 6.85 -13.91 -18.10
CA ALA A 107 7.53 -12.79 -17.44
C ALA A 107 6.55 -11.77 -16.84
N ASP A 108 5.39 -11.52 -17.51
CA ASP A 108 4.36 -10.62 -16.96
C ASP A 108 3.62 -11.25 -15.79
N ILE A 109 3.33 -12.54 -15.87
CA ILE A 109 2.71 -13.29 -14.78
C ILE A 109 3.63 -13.34 -13.57
N ASP A 110 4.91 -13.69 -13.78
CA ASP A 110 5.91 -13.75 -12.72
C ASP A 110 6.12 -12.38 -12.07
N ALA A 111 6.18 -11.30 -12.86
CA ALA A 111 6.32 -9.95 -12.34
C ALA A 111 5.14 -9.57 -11.43
N LEU A 112 3.90 -9.87 -11.83
CA LEU A 112 2.70 -9.63 -11.02
C LEU A 112 2.75 -10.41 -9.71
N ILE A 113 3.10 -11.69 -9.74
CA ILE A 113 3.20 -12.54 -8.55
C ILE A 113 4.34 -12.07 -7.65
N ASN A 114 5.52 -11.80 -8.20
CA ASN A 114 6.68 -11.41 -7.44
C ASN A 114 6.49 -10.08 -6.71
N VAL A 115 5.93 -9.08 -7.37
CA VAL A 115 5.71 -7.76 -6.76
C VAL A 115 4.47 -7.75 -5.85
N ASN A 116 3.31 -8.18 -6.37
CA ASN A 116 2.03 -7.97 -5.69
C ASN A 116 1.74 -9.00 -4.59
N ILE A 117 2.40 -10.16 -4.60
CA ILE A 117 2.19 -11.23 -3.60
C ILE A 117 3.47 -11.49 -2.83
N ARG A 118 4.49 -12.03 -3.51
CA ARG A 118 5.71 -12.49 -2.85
C ARG A 118 6.43 -11.36 -2.13
N GLY A 119 6.54 -10.19 -2.76
CA GLY A 119 7.15 -9.01 -2.16
C GLY A 119 6.43 -8.54 -0.89
N VAL A 120 5.10 -8.56 -0.89
CA VAL A 120 4.28 -8.22 0.29
C VAL A 120 4.55 -9.20 1.44
N VAL A 121 4.56 -10.51 1.15
CA VAL A 121 4.83 -11.53 2.18
C VAL A 121 6.22 -11.36 2.79
N ILE A 122 7.25 -11.13 1.97
CA ILE A 122 8.63 -10.94 2.43
C ILE A 122 8.75 -9.65 3.26
N ALA A 123 8.15 -8.55 2.82
CA ALA A 123 8.16 -7.29 3.56
C ALA A 123 7.52 -7.45 4.95
N ILE A 124 6.40 -8.16 5.04
CA ILE A 124 5.74 -8.47 6.33
C ILE A 124 6.65 -9.35 7.19
N GLN A 125 7.18 -10.44 6.63
CA GLN A 125 8.04 -11.37 7.35
C GLN A 125 9.24 -10.65 7.98
N GLU A 126 9.93 -9.82 7.22
CA GLU A 126 11.07 -9.06 7.69
C GLU A 126 10.65 -7.97 8.70
N ALA A 127 9.55 -7.26 8.43
CA ALA A 127 9.06 -6.23 9.34
C ALA A 127 8.71 -6.78 10.74
N LEU A 128 8.16 -7.98 10.84
CA LEU A 128 7.78 -8.62 12.10
C LEU A 128 8.95 -8.88 13.05
N VAL A 129 10.18 -8.96 12.53
CA VAL A 129 11.41 -9.05 13.35
C VAL A 129 11.70 -7.74 14.09
N HIS A 130 11.29 -6.61 13.51
CA HIS A 130 11.57 -5.26 13.99
C HIS A 130 10.35 -4.54 14.57
N MET A 131 9.16 -5.12 14.38
CA MET A 131 7.88 -4.51 14.80
C MET A 131 7.58 -4.80 16.27
N SER A 132 7.29 -3.74 17.02
CA SER A 132 6.82 -3.84 18.40
C SER A 132 5.39 -4.37 18.46
N ASP A 133 4.99 -4.87 19.62
CA ASP A 133 3.59 -5.21 19.90
C ASP A 133 2.70 -3.97 19.74
N GLY A 134 1.48 -4.18 19.30
CA GLY A 134 0.58 -3.08 18.97
C GLY A 134 0.83 -2.43 17.60
N GLY A 135 1.64 -3.05 16.76
CA GLY A 135 1.95 -2.57 15.39
C GLY A 135 0.75 -2.56 14.43
N ARG A 136 0.95 -2.01 13.26
CA ARG A 136 -0.06 -1.85 12.20
C ARG A 136 0.50 -2.31 10.86
N ILE A 137 -0.15 -3.26 10.22
CA ILE A 137 0.17 -3.70 8.86
C ILE A 137 -1.03 -3.37 7.97
N ILE A 138 -0.79 -2.55 6.94
CA ILE A 138 -1.82 -2.14 6.00
C ILE A 138 -1.37 -2.52 4.58
N ASN A 139 -2.12 -3.40 3.93
CA ASN A 139 -1.86 -3.78 2.56
C ASN A 139 -2.72 -2.95 1.60
N ILE A 140 -2.18 -2.58 0.45
CA ILE A 140 -2.95 -1.90 -0.60
C ILE A 140 -3.39 -2.93 -1.64
N GLY A 141 -4.68 -3.22 -1.61
CA GLY A 141 -5.38 -4.11 -2.52
C GLY A 141 -5.83 -3.45 -3.81
N SER A 142 -7.06 -3.73 -4.18
CA SER A 142 -7.80 -3.11 -5.29
C SER A 142 -9.29 -3.48 -5.15
N CYS A 143 -10.20 -2.63 -5.60
CA CYS A 143 -11.61 -2.98 -5.77
C CYS A 143 -11.78 -4.24 -6.64
N LEU A 144 -10.86 -4.48 -7.58
CA LEU A 144 -10.83 -5.66 -8.44
C LEU A 144 -10.50 -6.98 -7.70
N ALA A 145 -10.10 -6.90 -6.43
CA ALA A 145 -9.92 -8.09 -5.59
C ALA A 145 -11.24 -8.79 -5.22
N ASN A 146 -12.34 -8.02 -5.18
CA ASN A 146 -13.67 -8.49 -4.78
C ASN A 146 -14.59 -8.68 -6.00
N ARG A 147 -14.48 -7.80 -7.01
CA ARG A 147 -15.29 -7.85 -8.23
C ARG A 147 -14.43 -7.53 -9.45
N VAL A 148 -14.44 -8.40 -10.44
CA VAL A 148 -13.74 -8.19 -11.72
C VAL A 148 -14.77 -7.77 -12.76
N ALA A 149 -14.89 -6.46 -12.96
CA ALA A 149 -15.93 -5.88 -13.82
C ALA A 149 -15.54 -5.77 -15.31
N MET A 150 -14.29 -6.13 -15.67
CA MET A 150 -13.77 -5.96 -17.02
C MET A 150 -12.89 -7.16 -17.44
N PRO A 151 -12.83 -7.50 -18.73
CA PRO A 151 -11.95 -8.55 -19.22
C PRO A 151 -10.47 -8.14 -19.19
N GLY A 152 -9.57 -9.12 -19.32
CA GLY A 152 -8.13 -8.89 -19.49
C GLY A 152 -7.37 -8.52 -18.22
N ILE A 153 -7.98 -8.61 -17.02
CA ILE A 153 -7.35 -8.24 -15.77
C ILE A 153 -7.27 -9.39 -14.75
N ALA A 154 -7.58 -10.62 -15.19
CA ALA A 154 -7.76 -11.77 -14.29
C ALA A 154 -6.54 -12.06 -13.40
N VAL A 155 -5.31 -12.06 -13.97
CA VAL A 155 -4.08 -12.36 -13.21
C VAL A 155 -3.79 -11.24 -12.20
N TYR A 156 -3.96 -9.97 -12.58
CA TYR A 156 -3.83 -8.87 -11.63
C TYR A 156 -4.85 -8.99 -10.48
N ALA A 157 -6.12 -9.19 -10.80
CA ALA A 157 -7.18 -9.35 -9.82
C ALA A 157 -6.90 -10.53 -8.87
N MET A 158 -6.42 -11.66 -9.40
CA MET A 158 -5.96 -12.80 -8.61
C MET A 158 -4.88 -12.39 -7.59
N THR A 159 -3.87 -11.60 -8.01
CA THR A 159 -2.82 -11.18 -7.08
C THR A 159 -3.34 -10.28 -5.98
N LYS A 160 -4.31 -9.40 -6.28
CA LYS A 160 -4.93 -8.53 -5.30
C LYS A 160 -5.91 -9.28 -4.39
N SER A 161 -6.63 -10.28 -4.92
CA SER A 161 -7.48 -11.18 -4.12
C SER A 161 -6.68 -12.03 -3.13
N ALA A 162 -5.47 -12.45 -3.47
CA ALA A 162 -4.59 -13.21 -2.57
C ALA A 162 -4.33 -12.47 -1.25
N LEU A 163 -4.28 -11.13 -1.28
CA LEU A 163 -4.08 -10.32 -0.09
C LEU A 163 -5.27 -10.37 0.89
N ASN A 164 -6.48 -10.69 0.44
CA ASN A 164 -7.63 -10.89 1.32
C ASN A 164 -7.40 -12.05 2.30
N ALA A 165 -6.97 -13.20 1.79
CA ALA A 165 -6.69 -14.37 2.62
C ALA A 165 -5.46 -14.13 3.52
N LEU A 166 -4.39 -13.55 2.97
CA LEU A 166 -3.19 -13.19 3.73
C LEU A 166 -3.54 -12.27 4.92
N THR A 167 -4.31 -11.22 4.69
CA THR A 167 -4.72 -10.25 5.71
C THR A 167 -5.51 -10.93 6.82
N ARG A 168 -6.46 -11.81 6.49
CA ARG A 168 -7.27 -12.54 7.47
C ARG A 168 -6.45 -13.54 8.28
N GLY A 169 -5.54 -14.27 7.64
CA GLY A 169 -4.66 -15.22 8.31
C GLY A 169 -3.74 -14.52 9.30
N LEU A 170 -3.02 -13.50 8.84
CA LEU A 170 -2.09 -12.74 9.67
C LEU A 170 -2.79 -11.99 10.82
N ALA A 171 -4.04 -11.53 10.65
CA ALA A 171 -4.80 -10.95 11.75
C ALA A 171 -5.02 -11.95 12.91
N ARG A 172 -5.16 -13.25 12.59
CA ARG A 172 -5.24 -14.32 13.59
C ARG A 172 -3.88 -14.60 14.22
N ASP A 173 -2.85 -14.73 13.41
CA ASP A 173 -1.50 -15.09 13.86
C ASP A 173 -0.88 -14.00 14.75
N LEU A 174 -1.14 -12.73 14.42
CA LEU A 174 -0.52 -11.57 15.07
C LEU A 174 -1.38 -10.90 16.15
N GLY A 175 -2.65 -11.32 16.25
CA GLY A 175 -3.57 -10.85 17.30
C GLY A 175 -3.03 -10.93 18.72
N PRO A 176 -2.35 -12.02 19.14
CA PRO A 176 -1.73 -12.11 20.46
C PRO A 176 -0.66 -11.03 20.75
N ARG A 177 -0.06 -10.46 19.71
CA ARG A 177 0.87 -9.33 19.81
C ARG A 177 0.16 -7.96 19.70
N GLY A 178 -1.16 -7.91 19.61
CA GLY A 178 -1.92 -6.68 19.42
C GLY A 178 -1.66 -5.99 18.07
N ILE A 179 -1.02 -6.70 17.11
CA ILE A 179 -0.75 -6.19 15.77
C ILE A 179 -2.02 -6.36 14.92
N THR A 180 -2.54 -5.25 14.38
CA THR A 180 -3.65 -5.32 13.43
C THR A 180 -3.14 -5.44 11.99
N VAL A 181 -3.84 -6.24 11.19
CA VAL A 181 -3.54 -6.42 9.78
C VAL A 181 -4.79 -6.14 8.96
N ASN A 182 -4.74 -5.12 8.12
CA ASN A 182 -5.88 -4.70 7.32
C ASN A 182 -5.50 -4.47 5.85
N LEU A 183 -6.51 -4.36 5.03
CA LEU A 183 -6.39 -4.17 3.58
C LEU A 183 -7.25 -2.97 3.18
N VAL A 184 -6.70 -2.09 2.36
CA VAL A 184 -7.47 -1.02 1.70
C VAL A 184 -7.63 -1.40 0.24
N HIS A 185 -8.85 -1.31 -0.28
CA HIS A 185 -9.18 -1.57 -1.69
C HIS A 185 -9.49 -0.26 -2.42
N PRO A 186 -8.50 0.36 -3.08
CA PRO A 186 -8.77 1.51 -3.91
C PRO A 186 -9.67 1.15 -5.10
N GLY A 187 -10.64 2.02 -5.40
CA GLY A 187 -11.29 2.09 -6.70
C GLY A 187 -10.46 2.84 -7.73
N PRO A 188 -11.07 3.24 -8.85
CA PRO A 188 -10.43 4.15 -9.79
C PRO A 188 -9.99 5.43 -9.08
N THR A 189 -8.67 5.59 -8.96
CA THR A 189 -8.03 6.71 -8.25
C THR A 189 -7.03 7.35 -9.19
N ASN A 190 -7.06 8.68 -9.24
CA ASN A 190 -6.20 9.47 -10.12
C ASN A 190 -4.72 9.24 -9.78
N SER A 191 -3.97 8.69 -10.71
CA SER A 191 -2.54 8.37 -10.55
C SER A 191 -1.89 8.14 -11.91
N ASP A 192 -0.55 8.09 -11.95
CA ASP A 192 0.17 7.73 -13.19
C ASP A 192 -0.23 6.34 -13.73
N MET A 193 -0.73 5.44 -12.88
CA MET A 193 -1.17 4.10 -13.27
C MET A 193 -2.59 4.10 -13.86
N ASN A 194 -3.45 5.00 -13.40
CA ASN A 194 -4.84 5.14 -13.84
C ASN A 194 -5.24 6.62 -13.82
N PRO A 195 -4.83 7.42 -14.84
CA PRO A 195 -5.14 8.84 -14.90
C PRO A 195 -6.63 9.07 -15.14
N GLU A 196 -7.19 10.09 -14.47
CA GLU A 196 -8.62 10.43 -14.57
C GLU A 196 -9.05 11.04 -15.91
N ASP A 197 -8.09 11.38 -16.75
CA ASP A 197 -8.25 11.85 -18.15
C ASP A 197 -7.79 10.79 -19.18
N GLY A 198 -7.53 9.55 -18.75
CA GLY A 198 -7.13 8.46 -19.61
C GLY A 198 -8.28 7.92 -20.48
N GLU A 199 -7.95 7.15 -21.50
CA GLU A 199 -8.92 6.60 -22.49
C GLU A 199 -10.08 5.82 -21.86
N GLN A 200 -9.86 5.17 -20.71
CA GLN A 200 -10.87 4.35 -20.02
C GLN A 200 -11.59 5.12 -18.89
N ALA A 201 -11.25 6.38 -18.67
CA ALA A 201 -11.70 7.12 -17.51
C ALA A 201 -13.22 7.28 -17.47
N ASP A 202 -13.85 7.62 -18.58
CA ASP A 202 -15.31 7.79 -18.64
C ASP A 202 -16.07 6.49 -18.40
N ALA A 203 -15.58 5.38 -18.95
CA ALA A 203 -16.18 4.07 -18.71
C ALA A 203 -16.06 3.65 -17.23
N GLN A 204 -14.93 3.95 -16.60
CA GLN A 204 -14.73 3.68 -15.18
C GLN A 204 -15.62 4.57 -14.30
N ARG A 205 -15.78 5.88 -14.63
CA ARG A 205 -16.68 6.79 -13.90
C ARG A 205 -18.13 6.30 -13.87
N GLN A 206 -18.60 5.70 -14.96
CA GLN A 206 -19.95 5.14 -15.03
C GLN A 206 -20.18 3.96 -14.07
N LEU A 207 -19.13 3.28 -13.64
CA LEU A 207 -19.20 2.18 -12.69
C LEU A 207 -19.15 2.66 -11.24
N ILE A 208 -18.69 3.89 -10.97
CA ILE A 208 -18.54 4.45 -9.64
C ILE A 208 -19.85 5.11 -9.21
N ALA A 209 -20.44 4.69 -8.10
CA ALA A 209 -21.69 5.25 -7.62
C ALA A 209 -21.62 6.77 -7.36
N LEU A 210 -20.48 7.27 -6.86
CA LEU A 210 -20.24 8.71 -6.67
C LEU A 210 -19.97 9.47 -7.99
N GLY A 211 -19.76 8.78 -9.12
CA GLY A 211 -19.61 9.37 -10.44
C GLY A 211 -18.27 10.05 -10.73
N HIS A 212 -17.29 9.96 -9.86
CA HIS A 212 -15.97 10.55 -10.05
C HIS A 212 -14.85 9.65 -9.53
N TYR A 213 -13.64 9.86 -10.05
CA TYR A 213 -12.43 9.22 -9.54
C TYR A 213 -12.14 9.68 -8.12
N GLY A 214 -11.64 8.76 -7.29
CA GLY A 214 -11.00 9.11 -6.04
C GLY A 214 -9.67 9.84 -6.26
N GLN A 215 -9.23 10.56 -5.24
CA GLN A 215 -7.90 11.16 -5.21
C GLN A 215 -6.97 10.31 -4.32
N PRO A 216 -5.64 10.36 -4.53
CA PRO A 216 -4.68 9.66 -3.66
C PRO A 216 -4.87 9.96 -2.17
N GLU A 217 -5.35 11.16 -1.84
CA GLU A 217 -5.63 11.62 -0.49
C GLU A 217 -6.77 10.84 0.18
N ASP A 218 -7.75 10.35 -0.58
CA ASP A 218 -8.86 9.54 -0.05
C ASP A 218 -8.32 8.19 0.48
N ILE A 219 -7.42 7.58 -0.28
CA ILE A 219 -6.74 6.35 0.13
C ILE A 219 -5.82 6.61 1.32
N ALA A 220 -5.08 7.72 1.29
CA ALA A 220 -4.18 8.10 2.37
C ALA A 220 -4.92 8.35 3.69
N ALA A 221 -6.11 8.94 3.65
CA ALA A 221 -6.97 9.14 4.82
C ALA A 221 -7.39 7.81 5.45
N ALA A 222 -7.84 6.85 4.64
CA ALA A 222 -8.21 5.50 5.10
C ALA A 222 -7.01 4.76 5.73
N VAL A 223 -5.83 4.81 5.09
CA VAL A 223 -4.60 4.20 5.62
C VAL A 223 -4.19 4.86 6.93
N THR A 224 -4.23 6.19 7.02
CA THR A 224 -3.86 6.92 8.24
C THR A 224 -4.83 6.62 9.40
N PHE A 225 -6.12 6.46 9.10
CA PHE A 225 -7.10 5.99 10.09
C PHE A 225 -6.76 4.59 10.60
N LEU A 226 -6.53 3.62 9.69
CA LEU A 226 -6.18 2.25 10.06
C LEU A 226 -4.84 2.14 10.80
N ALA A 227 -3.91 3.07 10.57
CA ALA A 227 -2.66 3.17 11.30
C ALA A 227 -2.82 3.72 12.71
N SER A 228 -3.94 4.38 13.01
CA SER A 228 -4.17 5.09 14.28
C SER A 228 -4.64 4.18 15.42
N PRO A 229 -4.53 4.65 16.67
CA PRO A 229 -5.12 3.97 17.83
C PRO A 229 -6.65 3.82 17.70
N ALA A 230 -7.34 4.72 16.99
CA ALA A 230 -8.79 4.67 16.79
C ALA A 230 -9.26 3.42 16.02
N ALA A 231 -8.38 2.81 15.21
CA ALA A 231 -8.64 1.57 14.50
C ALA A 231 -8.13 0.32 15.26
N GLY A 232 -7.79 0.43 16.54
CA GLY A 232 -7.18 -0.64 17.32
C GLY A 232 -8.01 -1.94 17.41
N GLN A 233 -9.33 -1.87 17.18
CA GLN A 233 -10.23 -3.03 17.16
C GLN A 233 -10.57 -3.51 15.75
N ILE A 234 -9.96 -2.90 14.71
CA ILE A 234 -10.15 -3.28 13.31
C ILE A 234 -8.97 -4.14 12.88
N SER A 235 -9.22 -5.42 12.60
CA SER A 235 -8.19 -6.36 12.12
C SER A 235 -8.81 -7.46 11.25
N GLY A 236 -8.12 -7.83 10.18
CA GLY A 236 -8.55 -8.87 9.25
C GLY A 236 -9.60 -8.41 8.24
N THR A 237 -9.81 -7.10 8.07
CA THR A 237 -10.80 -6.55 7.15
C THR A 237 -10.18 -5.91 5.90
N GLY A 238 -10.97 -5.90 4.82
CA GLY A 238 -10.75 -5.06 3.65
C GLY A 238 -11.70 -3.86 3.71
N LEU A 239 -11.15 -2.66 3.59
CA LEU A 239 -11.88 -1.41 3.51
C LEU A 239 -11.93 -0.94 2.06
N ASP A 240 -13.10 -0.95 1.46
CA ASP A 240 -13.30 -0.42 0.12
C ASP A 240 -13.29 1.12 0.16
N VAL A 241 -12.42 1.72 -0.66
CA VAL A 241 -12.32 3.17 -0.88
C VAL A 241 -12.44 3.37 -2.39
N ASP A 242 -13.62 3.11 -2.92
CA ASP A 242 -13.88 2.92 -4.35
C ASP A 242 -15.06 3.74 -4.89
N GLY A 243 -15.59 4.65 -4.08
CA GLY A 243 -16.74 5.47 -4.46
C GLY A 243 -18.03 4.68 -4.68
N GLY A 244 -18.13 3.46 -4.09
CA GLY A 244 -19.28 2.58 -4.25
C GLY A 244 -19.27 1.77 -5.54
N LEU A 245 -18.10 1.54 -6.15
CA LEU A 245 -17.98 0.72 -7.36
C LEU A 245 -18.40 -0.73 -7.12
N ASN A 246 -18.16 -1.24 -5.92
CA ASN A 246 -18.47 -2.62 -5.53
C ASN A 246 -19.75 -2.75 -4.68
N ALA A 247 -20.50 -1.66 -4.51
CA ALA A 247 -21.74 -1.67 -3.76
C ALA A 247 -22.87 -2.46 -4.47
#